data_8ae8fc47f024dc8dfbd3ad15bb70844b
#
_entry.id   8ae8fc47f024dc8dfbd3ad15bb70844b
#
_cell.length_a   1.000
_cell.length_b   1.000
_cell.length_c   1.000
_cell.angle_alpha   90.00
_cell.angle_beta   90.00
_cell.angle_gamma   90.00
#
_symmetry.space_group_name_H-M   'P 1'
#
loop_
_entity.id
_entity.type
_entity.pdbx_description
1 polymer ?
#
loop_
_entity_poly.entity_id
_entity_poly.type
_entity_poly.pdbx_seq_one_letter_code
_entity_poly.pdbx_strand_id
1 'polypeptide(L)'
;TWTIAGLAARHIAEAGVKIGELLLITFSNAAASELRGRVHSRIASVANDLGILLAGGPEPVDPVSRLLGAERHVQRHRERLQAALDHFGTTTITTIHSFCQGQLESLGVLGDWDGADEVTADVSALVRECATDEYLASYLHHPDPPLDARRALLIAATAAPSRLPFASANQELLDFQERVRARFAARRRALGLVSFDDLPGRLRALVTGSPVADQVRAELRRRFPVVLVDEFQDTDPDQWAILRRTFVDADAMITLIGDPKQSIYGFRSADLGSYLEATRVVRHRATLETNHRSEPGVVAGVTNLFGDLCLGDPDIRVTPVRPARSPDEEVLVLDAAPAARIWLRGHGPGATDNPERAVTKDVVAHVRALLAGARFRSGEGERPVGPRDIAILTRTRGRGLALVSELRAAGLPATWHGPGSALDSPAVADWLAVLAAVAQPTRARILQAALGELLGLPATDLLAGRDETPASQRVHELARCFAAGGVASLVGELLAGLGPHLARLGDGGRHLA
;
A
#
# COMPACT_ATOMS: atom_id res chain seq x y z
N THR A 1 -8.92 1.83 13.17
CA THR A 1 -8.14 3.09 13.44
C THR A 1 -8.72 3.95 14.56
N TRP A 2 -10.05 4.19 14.66
CA TRP A 2 -10.63 4.98 15.75
C TRP A 2 -10.37 4.36 17.13
N THR A 3 -10.59 3.05 17.25
CA THR A 3 -10.36 2.28 18.49
C THR A 3 -8.90 2.31 18.92
N ILE A 4 -7.96 2.12 17.99
CA ILE A 4 -6.52 2.12 18.30
C ILE A 4 -6.04 3.50 18.76
N ALA A 5 -6.55 4.58 18.16
CA ALA A 5 -6.25 5.94 18.61
C ALA A 5 -6.84 6.23 20.02
N GLY A 6 -8.03 5.68 20.30
CA GLY A 6 -8.64 5.73 21.64
C GLY A 6 -7.84 4.95 22.68
N LEU A 7 -7.35 3.76 22.35
CA LEU A 7 -6.48 2.98 23.24
C LEU A 7 -5.16 3.70 23.51
N ALA A 8 -4.54 4.32 22.50
CA ALA A 8 -3.34 5.12 22.68
C ALA A 8 -3.56 6.27 23.67
N ALA A 9 -4.65 7.04 23.51
CA ALA A 9 -5.00 8.12 24.41
C ALA A 9 -5.23 7.61 25.86
N ARG A 10 -5.87 6.46 26.04
CA ARG A 10 -6.09 5.83 27.35
C ARG A 10 -4.79 5.39 28.02
N HIS A 11 -3.91 4.69 27.30
CA HIS A 11 -2.62 4.28 27.86
C HIS A 11 -1.77 5.47 28.32
N ILE A 12 -1.82 6.58 27.58
CA ILE A 12 -1.14 7.81 27.97
C ILE A 12 -1.79 8.41 29.22
N ALA A 13 -3.11 8.59 29.22
CA ALA A 13 -3.83 9.24 30.29
C ALA A 13 -3.83 8.40 31.59
N GLU A 14 -4.28 7.16 31.53
CA GLU A 14 -4.47 6.26 32.67
C GLU A 14 -3.12 5.72 33.20
N ALA A 15 -2.37 5.04 32.34
CA ALA A 15 -1.12 4.38 32.73
C ALA A 15 0.09 5.35 32.79
N GLY A 16 -0.01 6.54 32.21
CA GLY A 16 1.08 7.51 32.17
C GLY A 16 2.24 7.13 31.28
N VAL A 17 1.97 6.30 30.27
CA VAL A 17 2.94 5.91 29.25
C VAL A 17 3.30 7.13 28.44
N LYS A 18 4.59 7.41 28.26
CA LYS A 18 5.03 8.50 27.41
C LYS A 18 4.78 8.16 25.94
N ILE A 19 4.49 9.17 25.13
CA ILE A 19 4.19 8.96 23.71
C ILE A 19 5.33 8.25 22.94
N GLY A 20 6.59 8.49 23.31
CA GLY A 20 7.75 7.81 22.73
C GLY A 20 7.95 6.35 23.19
N GLU A 21 7.25 5.93 24.26
CA GLU A 21 7.25 4.56 24.79
C GLU A 21 6.12 3.72 24.18
N LEU A 22 5.24 4.34 23.38
CA LEU A 22 4.15 3.68 22.69
C LEU A 22 4.57 3.27 21.28
N LEU A 23 4.50 1.97 20.97
CA LEU A 23 4.75 1.44 19.65
C LEU A 23 3.43 1.12 18.94
N LEU A 24 3.18 1.75 17.80
CA LEU A 24 2.06 1.42 16.92
C LEU A 24 2.59 0.87 15.61
N ILE A 25 2.17 -0.34 15.28
CA ILE A 25 2.55 -1.02 14.05
C ILE A 25 1.33 -1.14 13.14
N THR A 26 1.51 -0.88 11.84
CA THR A 26 0.49 -1.10 10.80
C THR A 26 1.12 -1.65 9.52
N PHE A 27 0.29 -2.04 8.55
CA PHE A 27 0.75 -2.76 7.37
C PHE A 27 1.45 -1.88 6.32
N SER A 28 1.03 -0.64 6.12
CA SER A 28 1.55 0.22 5.04
C SER A 28 1.97 1.60 5.52
N ASN A 29 2.89 2.25 4.79
CA ASN A 29 3.33 3.62 5.09
C ASN A 29 2.16 4.63 5.00
N ALA A 30 1.23 4.44 4.08
CA ALA A 30 0.04 5.27 3.99
C ALA A 30 -0.84 5.13 5.24
N ALA A 31 -1.07 3.87 5.70
CA ALA A 31 -1.80 3.61 6.93
C ALA A 31 -1.07 4.17 8.17
N ALA A 32 0.26 4.08 8.22
CA ALA A 32 1.05 4.66 9.31
C ALA A 32 0.92 6.20 9.37
N SER A 33 0.95 6.85 8.21
CA SER A 33 0.74 8.31 8.12
C SER A 33 -0.67 8.72 8.55
N GLU A 34 -1.69 8.00 8.08
CA GLU A 34 -3.09 8.22 8.48
C GLU A 34 -3.28 7.99 9.98
N LEU A 35 -2.76 6.87 10.51
CA LEU A 35 -2.85 6.53 11.92
C LEU A 35 -2.18 7.59 12.80
N ARG A 36 -1.02 8.12 12.38
CA ARG A 36 -0.32 9.21 13.05
C ARG A 36 -1.21 10.46 13.18
N GLY A 37 -1.84 10.87 12.09
CA GLY A 37 -2.78 12.00 12.12
C GLY A 37 -3.99 11.75 13.02
N ARG A 38 -4.55 10.54 12.98
CA ARG A 38 -5.72 10.17 13.81
C ARG A 38 -5.37 10.08 15.30
N VAL A 39 -4.21 9.54 15.65
CA VAL A 39 -3.74 9.48 17.04
C VAL A 39 -3.51 10.90 17.59
N HIS A 40 -2.83 11.76 16.82
CA HIS A 40 -2.64 13.16 17.19
C HIS A 40 -3.97 13.87 17.44
N SER A 41 -4.89 13.83 16.46
CA SER A 41 -6.20 14.47 16.55
C SER A 41 -7.00 13.92 17.73
N ARG A 42 -6.90 12.60 18.00
CA ARG A 42 -7.59 11.96 19.12
C ARG A 42 -7.09 12.44 20.47
N ILE A 43 -5.77 12.48 20.65
CA ILE A 43 -5.15 12.98 21.89
C ILE A 43 -5.54 14.45 22.11
N ALA A 44 -5.49 15.27 21.06
CA ALA A 44 -5.86 16.69 21.12
C ALA A 44 -7.34 16.89 21.48
N SER A 45 -8.25 16.14 20.85
CA SER A 45 -9.68 16.20 21.15
C SER A 45 -9.97 15.83 22.60
N VAL A 46 -9.42 14.70 23.07
CA VAL A 46 -9.63 14.25 24.45
C VAL A 46 -9.05 15.26 25.46
N ALA A 47 -7.84 15.78 25.22
CA ALA A 47 -7.23 16.79 26.10
C ALA A 47 -8.07 18.09 26.18
N ASN A 48 -8.65 18.50 25.04
CA ASN A 48 -9.56 19.65 24.98
C ASN A 48 -10.85 19.40 25.76
N ASP A 49 -11.51 18.25 25.53
CA ASP A 49 -12.75 17.88 26.22
C ASP A 49 -12.57 17.86 27.75
N LEU A 50 -11.46 17.28 28.24
CA LEU A 50 -11.11 17.29 29.66
C LEU A 50 -10.84 18.69 30.14
N GLY A 51 -10.26 19.58 29.32
CA GLY A 51 -10.08 20.99 29.63
C GLY A 51 -11.40 21.75 29.82
N ILE A 52 -12.37 21.50 28.94
CA ILE A 52 -13.73 22.05 29.03
C ILE A 52 -14.42 21.57 30.32
N LEU A 53 -14.33 20.27 30.59
CA LEU A 53 -14.92 19.69 31.81
C LEU A 53 -14.33 20.29 33.08
N LEU A 54 -13.01 20.47 33.17
CA LEU A 54 -12.31 21.07 34.30
C LEU A 54 -12.68 22.57 34.51
N ALA A 55 -13.05 23.24 33.41
CA ALA A 55 -13.55 24.63 33.49
C ALA A 55 -15.03 24.73 33.87
N GLY A 56 -15.70 23.62 34.22
CA GLY A 56 -17.13 23.58 34.58
C GLY A 56 -18.05 23.53 33.36
N GLY A 57 -17.55 23.18 32.17
CA GLY A 57 -18.32 23.01 30.98
C GLY A 57 -19.14 21.69 30.94
N PRO A 58 -19.87 21.42 29.84
CA PRO A 58 -20.71 20.25 29.74
C PRO A 58 -19.90 18.94 29.71
N GLU A 59 -20.57 17.85 30.11
CA GLU A 59 -20.00 16.51 30.02
C GLU A 59 -19.68 16.12 28.55
N PRO A 60 -18.49 15.52 28.31
CA PRO A 60 -18.10 15.12 26.96
C PRO A 60 -19.06 14.10 26.33
N VAL A 61 -19.37 14.26 25.06
CA VAL A 61 -20.16 13.28 24.29
C VAL A 61 -19.29 12.08 23.90
N ASP A 62 -18.01 12.31 23.65
CA ASP A 62 -17.07 11.27 23.25
C ASP A 62 -16.85 10.21 24.34
N PRO A 63 -16.98 8.89 24.02
CA PRO A 63 -16.87 7.83 25.01
C PRO A 63 -15.52 7.79 25.77
N VAL A 64 -14.39 8.08 25.10
CA VAL A 64 -13.07 8.08 25.76
C VAL A 64 -12.92 9.29 26.65
N SER A 65 -13.33 10.47 26.20
CA SER A 65 -13.32 11.69 27.00
C SER A 65 -14.24 11.57 28.22
N ARG A 66 -15.40 10.94 28.05
CA ARG A 66 -16.35 10.67 29.16
C ARG A 66 -15.76 9.72 30.19
N LEU A 67 -15.14 8.60 29.72
CA LEU A 67 -14.50 7.63 30.61
C LEU A 67 -13.42 8.29 31.45
N LEU A 68 -12.50 9.01 30.82
CA LEU A 68 -11.38 9.70 31.49
C LEU A 68 -11.85 10.88 32.36
N GLY A 69 -12.98 11.51 31.99
CA GLY A 69 -13.60 12.59 32.74
C GLY A 69 -14.35 12.15 34.01
N ALA A 70 -14.82 10.88 34.04
CA ALA A 70 -15.50 10.32 35.22
C ALA A 70 -14.51 9.89 36.32
N GLU A 71 -13.23 9.82 36.04
CA GLU A 71 -12.20 9.41 37.00
C GLU A 71 -11.77 10.56 37.93
N ARG A 72 -11.20 10.21 39.11
CA ARG A 72 -10.76 11.20 40.11
C ARG A 72 -9.57 12.05 39.69
N HIS A 73 -8.89 11.70 38.59
CA HIS A 73 -7.61 12.28 38.19
C HIS A 73 -7.65 13.04 36.86
N VAL A 74 -8.78 13.65 36.52
CA VAL A 74 -9.03 14.34 35.23
C VAL A 74 -7.92 15.33 34.87
N GLN A 75 -7.49 16.18 35.87
CA GLN A 75 -6.39 17.14 35.66
C GLN A 75 -5.09 16.43 35.22
N ARG A 76 -4.73 15.35 35.92
CA ARG A 76 -3.54 14.56 35.61
C ARG A 76 -3.62 13.89 34.24
N HIS A 77 -4.80 13.39 33.86
CA HIS A 77 -5.04 12.81 32.51
C HIS A 77 -4.81 13.87 31.43
N ARG A 78 -5.37 15.07 31.62
CA ARG A 78 -5.18 16.17 30.67
C ARG A 78 -3.71 16.58 30.56
N GLU A 79 -2.99 16.72 31.68
CA GLU A 79 -1.57 17.07 31.70
C GLU A 79 -0.72 16.04 30.92
N ARG A 80 -0.97 14.75 31.12
CA ARG A 80 -0.27 13.68 30.39
C ARG A 80 -0.56 13.72 28.89
N LEU A 81 -1.81 13.94 28.49
CA LEU A 81 -2.20 14.07 27.08
C LEU A 81 -1.56 15.31 26.45
N GLN A 82 -1.50 16.44 27.19
CA GLN A 82 -0.83 17.64 26.71
C GLN A 82 0.67 17.41 26.53
N ALA A 83 1.34 16.81 27.49
CA ALA A 83 2.75 16.44 27.38
C ALA A 83 3.02 15.48 26.20
N ALA A 84 2.07 14.59 25.89
CA ALA A 84 2.17 13.71 24.74
C ALA A 84 2.07 14.49 23.42
N LEU A 85 1.24 15.52 23.33
CA LEU A 85 1.17 16.41 22.16
C LEU A 85 2.47 17.21 21.99
N ASP A 86 3.01 17.76 23.06
CA ASP A 86 4.26 18.53 23.03
C ASP A 86 5.46 17.69 22.55
N HIS A 87 5.44 16.38 22.83
CA HIS A 87 6.48 15.43 22.43
C HIS A 87 6.06 14.50 21.30
N PHE A 88 5.01 14.83 20.55
CA PHE A 88 4.45 13.94 19.53
C PHE A 88 5.44 13.52 18.44
N GLY A 89 6.47 14.32 18.20
CA GLY A 89 7.55 13.99 17.27
C GLY A 89 8.35 12.72 17.62
N THR A 90 8.33 12.30 18.90
CA THR A 90 9.03 11.08 19.36
C THR A 90 8.22 9.79 19.17
N THR A 91 6.99 9.90 18.65
CA THR A 91 6.08 8.76 18.48
C THR A 91 6.62 7.73 17.49
N THR A 92 6.58 6.46 17.87
CA THR A 92 6.88 5.34 16.95
C THR A 92 5.59 4.77 16.39
N ILE A 93 5.11 5.35 15.27
CA ILE A 93 3.99 4.86 14.46
C ILE A 93 4.55 4.51 13.10
N THR A 94 4.62 3.22 12.75
CA THR A 94 5.43 2.76 11.64
C THR A 94 4.93 1.42 11.07
N THR A 95 5.50 1.00 9.94
CA THR A 95 5.31 -0.36 9.44
C THR A 95 6.24 -1.32 10.18
N ILE A 96 5.90 -2.62 10.17
CA ILE A 96 6.74 -3.64 10.83
C ILE A 96 8.15 -3.69 10.22
N HIS A 97 8.30 -3.49 8.91
CA HIS A 97 9.61 -3.46 8.25
C HIS A 97 10.45 -2.26 8.71
N SER A 98 9.86 -1.06 8.73
CA SER A 98 10.56 0.13 9.21
C SER A 98 10.87 0.04 10.71
N PHE A 99 10.01 -0.63 11.50
CA PHE A 99 10.32 -0.96 12.89
C PHE A 99 11.54 -1.88 12.97
N CYS A 100 11.56 -2.98 12.21
CA CYS A 100 12.69 -3.91 12.20
C CYS A 100 13.99 -3.21 11.80
N GLN A 101 13.97 -2.39 10.76
CA GLN A 101 15.12 -1.59 10.33
C GLN A 101 15.63 -0.68 11.46
N GLY A 102 14.76 0.15 12.02
CA GLY A 102 15.15 1.07 13.07
C GLY A 102 15.65 0.37 14.34
N GLN A 103 15.15 -0.85 14.66
CA GLN A 103 15.69 -1.62 15.78
C GLN A 103 17.06 -2.22 15.46
N LEU A 104 17.26 -2.80 14.28
CA LEU A 104 18.56 -3.32 13.84
C LEU A 104 19.63 -2.22 13.85
N GLU A 105 19.32 -1.05 13.30
CA GLU A 105 20.19 0.13 13.32
C GLU A 105 20.51 0.59 14.76
N SER A 106 19.51 0.65 15.64
CA SER A 106 19.70 1.11 17.04
C SER A 106 20.45 0.13 17.91
N LEU A 107 20.37 -1.18 17.61
CA LEU A 107 21.12 -2.24 18.29
C LEU A 107 22.57 -2.31 17.84
N GLY A 108 22.90 -1.76 16.66
CA GLY A 108 24.25 -1.71 16.12
C GLY A 108 24.95 -3.09 16.13
N VAL A 109 26.09 -3.19 16.81
CA VAL A 109 26.88 -4.44 16.92
C VAL A 109 26.09 -5.60 17.53
N LEU A 110 25.17 -5.33 18.48
CA LEU A 110 24.27 -6.36 19.03
C LEU A 110 23.29 -6.88 17.96
N GLY A 111 22.95 -6.03 16.99
CA GLY A 111 22.05 -6.34 15.89
C GLY A 111 22.68 -7.02 14.69
N ASP A 112 23.97 -7.30 14.72
CA ASP A 112 24.73 -7.74 13.54
C ASP A 112 24.49 -6.81 12.33
N TRP A 113 24.35 -5.50 12.65
CA TRP A 113 24.14 -4.45 11.68
C TRP A 113 25.46 -3.73 11.42
N ASP A 114 26.03 -3.99 10.24
CA ASP A 114 27.15 -3.21 9.75
C ASP A 114 26.58 -1.90 9.15
N GLY A 115 27.09 -0.75 9.60
CA GLY A 115 26.66 0.54 9.06
C GLY A 115 26.92 0.72 7.55
N ALA A 116 27.61 -0.24 6.92
CA ALA A 116 27.79 -0.35 5.48
C ALA A 116 26.64 -1.12 4.78
N ASP A 117 25.72 -1.76 5.52
CA ASP A 117 24.57 -2.45 4.93
C ASP A 117 23.63 -1.44 4.24
N GLU A 118 23.49 -1.56 2.91
CA GLU A 118 22.57 -0.73 2.14
C GLU A 118 21.22 -1.44 1.99
N VAL A 119 20.17 -0.82 2.55
CA VAL A 119 18.80 -1.33 2.40
C VAL A 119 18.25 -0.91 1.04
N THR A 120 18.04 -1.88 0.16
CA THR A 120 17.46 -1.64 -1.16
C THR A 120 16.05 -2.21 -1.27
N ALA A 121 15.15 -1.40 -1.86
CA ALA A 121 13.78 -1.82 -2.17
C ALA A 121 13.69 -2.59 -3.49
N ASP A 122 14.64 -2.39 -4.40
CA ASP A 122 14.64 -3.02 -5.73
C ASP A 122 15.91 -3.85 -5.97
N VAL A 123 15.73 -5.14 -5.92
CA VAL A 123 16.75 -6.14 -6.24
C VAL A 123 16.60 -6.75 -7.64
N SER A 124 15.65 -6.26 -8.44
CA SER A 124 15.26 -6.85 -9.73
C SER A 124 16.39 -6.92 -10.74
N ALA A 125 17.25 -5.91 -10.76
CA ALA A 125 18.41 -5.88 -11.64
C ALA A 125 19.42 -6.96 -11.26
N LEU A 126 19.73 -7.08 -9.97
CA LEU A 126 20.66 -8.08 -9.44
C LEU A 126 20.15 -9.51 -9.63
N VAL A 127 18.84 -9.72 -9.43
CA VAL A 127 18.21 -11.03 -9.66
C VAL A 127 18.32 -11.43 -11.12
N ARG A 128 18.02 -10.50 -12.04
CA ARG A 128 18.15 -10.76 -13.49
C ARG A 128 19.59 -11.06 -13.90
N GLU A 129 20.57 -10.32 -13.37
CA GLU A 129 22.00 -10.59 -13.58
C GLU A 129 22.32 -12.01 -13.12
N CYS A 130 22.00 -12.36 -11.86
CA CYS A 130 22.27 -13.68 -11.31
C CYS A 130 21.58 -14.81 -12.08
N ALA A 131 20.34 -14.60 -12.52
CA ALA A 131 19.61 -15.57 -13.31
C ALA A 131 20.21 -15.77 -14.71
N THR A 132 20.65 -14.67 -15.33
CA THR A 132 21.31 -14.71 -16.64
C THR A 132 22.66 -15.43 -16.56
N ASP A 133 23.48 -15.09 -15.57
CA ASP A 133 24.76 -15.72 -15.33
C ASP A 133 24.60 -17.21 -15.06
N GLU A 134 23.60 -17.60 -14.25
CA GLU A 134 23.35 -19.02 -13.95
C GLU A 134 22.84 -19.78 -15.18
N TYR A 135 21.98 -19.15 -15.99
CA TYR A 135 21.51 -19.76 -17.22
C TYR A 135 22.65 -19.99 -18.22
N LEU A 136 23.51 -18.99 -18.41
CA LEU A 136 24.67 -19.10 -19.27
C LEU A 136 25.67 -20.15 -18.75
N ALA A 137 25.94 -20.15 -17.45
CA ALA A 137 26.85 -21.13 -16.84
C ALA A 137 26.35 -22.57 -17.00
N SER A 138 25.02 -22.78 -16.94
CA SER A 138 24.41 -24.11 -17.02
C SER A 138 24.21 -24.60 -18.46
N TYR A 139 23.88 -23.70 -19.39
CA TYR A 139 23.32 -24.10 -20.70
C TYR A 139 24.00 -23.45 -21.92
N LEU A 140 25.03 -22.60 -21.79
CA LEU A 140 25.65 -21.90 -22.93
C LEU A 140 26.13 -22.86 -24.03
N HIS A 141 26.65 -24.02 -23.65
CA HIS A 141 27.19 -25.01 -24.57
C HIS A 141 26.24 -26.19 -24.81
N HIS A 142 25.01 -26.13 -24.30
CA HIS A 142 24.02 -27.19 -24.50
C HIS A 142 23.30 -26.97 -25.83
N PRO A 143 23.35 -27.93 -26.79
CA PRO A 143 22.76 -27.74 -28.12
C PRO A 143 21.23 -27.61 -28.08
N ASP A 144 20.57 -28.22 -27.10
CA ASP A 144 19.13 -28.16 -26.89
C ASP A 144 18.86 -27.99 -25.37
N PRO A 145 18.83 -26.75 -24.86
CA PRO A 145 18.67 -26.49 -23.42
C PRO A 145 17.32 -27.02 -22.90
N PRO A 146 17.31 -27.70 -21.74
CA PRO A 146 16.07 -28.27 -21.18
C PRO A 146 15.08 -27.19 -20.71
N LEU A 147 15.52 -25.93 -20.59
CA LEU A 147 14.72 -24.78 -20.20
C LEU A 147 14.77 -23.70 -21.28
N ASP A 148 13.63 -23.21 -21.71
CA ASP A 148 13.54 -21.99 -22.51
C ASP A 148 14.08 -20.80 -21.73
N ALA A 149 15.06 -20.09 -22.31
CA ALA A 149 15.78 -19.01 -21.65
C ALA A 149 14.84 -17.91 -21.16
N ARG A 150 13.94 -17.43 -22.03
CA ARG A 150 13.02 -16.34 -21.71
C ARG A 150 12.11 -16.71 -20.56
N ARG A 151 11.57 -17.91 -20.58
CA ARG A 151 10.67 -18.42 -19.54
C ARG A 151 11.41 -18.66 -18.23
N ALA A 152 12.59 -19.27 -18.27
CA ALA A 152 13.42 -19.53 -17.10
C ALA A 152 13.82 -18.23 -16.39
N LEU A 153 14.30 -17.23 -17.14
CA LEU A 153 14.69 -15.92 -16.60
C LEU A 153 13.52 -15.14 -16.03
N LEU A 154 12.34 -15.18 -16.69
CA LEU A 154 11.13 -14.52 -16.18
C LEU A 154 10.69 -15.13 -14.84
N ILE A 155 10.67 -16.46 -14.75
CA ILE A 155 10.30 -17.17 -13.53
C ILE A 155 11.34 -16.89 -12.43
N ALA A 156 12.63 -16.93 -12.75
CA ALA A 156 13.70 -16.65 -11.80
C ALA A 156 13.61 -15.24 -11.24
N ALA A 157 13.31 -14.25 -12.07
CA ALA A 157 13.16 -12.86 -11.64
C ALA A 157 12.07 -12.66 -10.58
N THR A 158 11.02 -13.49 -10.61
CA THR A 158 9.91 -13.42 -9.63
C THR A 158 10.09 -14.35 -8.44
N ALA A 159 10.66 -15.54 -8.65
CA ALA A 159 10.75 -16.57 -7.62
C ALA A 159 12.01 -16.48 -6.75
N ALA A 160 13.14 -16.01 -7.31
CA ALA A 160 14.40 -15.97 -6.56
C ALA A 160 14.39 -15.01 -5.35
N PRO A 161 13.82 -13.80 -5.43
CA PRO A 161 13.72 -12.91 -4.28
C PRO A 161 12.59 -13.32 -3.30
N SER A 162 11.63 -14.14 -3.74
CA SER A 162 10.49 -14.55 -2.92
C SER A 162 10.89 -15.55 -1.85
N ARG A 163 10.35 -15.38 -0.64
CA ARG A 163 10.47 -16.35 0.46
C ARG A 163 9.51 -17.53 0.31
N LEU A 164 8.50 -17.38 -0.52
CA LEU A 164 7.55 -18.46 -0.77
C LEU A 164 8.21 -19.63 -1.51
N PRO A 165 7.86 -20.87 -1.18
CA PRO A 165 8.35 -22.02 -1.92
C PRO A 165 7.84 -21.93 -3.36
N PHE A 166 8.75 -22.11 -4.31
CA PHE A 166 8.39 -22.23 -5.71
C PHE A 166 8.02 -23.70 -6.01
N ALA A 167 6.83 -23.92 -6.53
CA ALA A 167 6.37 -25.25 -6.91
C ALA A 167 6.28 -25.38 -8.44
N SER A 168 6.84 -26.44 -8.96
CA SER A 168 6.77 -26.80 -10.39
C SER A 168 6.78 -28.32 -10.55
N ALA A 169 6.13 -28.83 -11.59
CA ALA A 169 6.26 -30.21 -12.00
C ALA A 169 7.58 -30.48 -12.78
N ASN A 170 8.28 -29.45 -13.20
CA ASN A 170 9.56 -29.54 -13.89
C ASN A 170 10.71 -29.45 -12.89
N GLN A 171 11.38 -30.57 -12.65
CA GLN A 171 12.48 -30.67 -11.68
C GLN A 171 13.68 -29.80 -12.09
N GLU A 172 14.03 -29.74 -13.38
CA GLU A 172 15.13 -28.91 -13.85
C GLU A 172 14.88 -27.41 -13.58
N LEU A 173 13.62 -26.98 -13.66
CA LEU A 173 13.25 -25.62 -13.31
C LEU A 173 13.36 -25.36 -11.79
N LEU A 174 13.04 -26.34 -10.95
CA LEU A 174 13.26 -26.25 -9.51
C LEU A 174 14.75 -26.14 -9.18
N ASP A 175 15.56 -27.02 -9.76
CA ASP A 175 17.01 -27.03 -9.53
C ASP A 175 17.66 -25.73 -10.04
N PHE A 176 17.23 -25.24 -11.19
CA PHE A 176 17.67 -23.94 -11.70
C PHE A 176 17.32 -22.79 -10.73
N GLN A 177 16.10 -22.77 -10.20
CA GLN A 177 15.68 -21.77 -9.23
C GLN A 177 16.50 -21.81 -7.94
N GLU A 178 16.84 -22.98 -7.45
CA GLU A 178 17.72 -23.11 -6.28
C GLU A 178 19.13 -22.58 -6.55
N ARG A 179 19.69 -22.89 -7.72
CA ARG A 179 21.00 -22.35 -8.12
C ARG A 179 20.97 -20.82 -8.21
N VAL A 180 19.93 -20.25 -8.83
CA VAL A 180 19.77 -18.79 -8.91
C VAL A 180 19.63 -18.18 -7.51
N ARG A 181 18.83 -18.78 -6.62
CA ARG A 181 18.70 -18.31 -5.23
C ARG A 181 20.03 -18.32 -4.49
N ALA A 182 20.80 -19.39 -4.62
CA ALA A 182 22.10 -19.51 -3.98
C ALA A 182 23.09 -18.44 -4.49
N ARG A 183 23.16 -18.24 -5.82
CA ARG A 183 23.98 -17.20 -6.45
C ARG A 183 23.54 -15.80 -6.03
N PHE A 184 22.26 -15.51 -6.04
CA PHE A 184 21.71 -14.23 -5.62
C PHE A 184 22.03 -13.94 -4.15
N ALA A 185 21.85 -14.92 -3.26
CA ALA A 185 22.19 -14.77 -1.84
C ALA A 185 23.69 -14.52 -1.61
N ALA A 186 24.56 -15.21 -2.36
CA ALA A 186 26.01 -15.00 -2.30
C ALA A 186 26.42 -13.61 -2.81
N ARG A 187 25.87 -13.19 -3.96
CA ARG A 187 26.19 -11.90 -4.57
C ARG A 187 25.72 -10.75 -3.70
N ARG A 188 24.51 -10.87 -3.15
CA ARG A 188 23.94 -9.88 -2.25
C ARG A 188 24.77 -9.69 -0.98
N ARG A 189 25.23 -10.78 -0.35
CA ARG A 189 26.15 -10.72 0.80
C ARG A 189 27.46 -10.04 0.46
N ALA A 190 28.02 -10.36 -0.70
CA ALA A 190 29.29 -9.76 -1.16
C ALA A 190 29.17 -8.25 -1.42
N LEU A 191 27.98 -7.75 -1.74
CA LEU A 191 27.69 -6.34 -1.99
C LEU A 191 27.19 -5.58 -0.75
N GLY A 192 27.03 -6.25 0.40
CA GLY A 192 26.42 -5.64 1.60
C GLY A 192 24.96 -5.22 1.40
N LEU A 193 24.24 -5.81 0.43
CA LEU A 193 22.88 -5.44 0.13
C LEU A 193 21.88 -6.22 1.00
N VAL A 194 21.00 -5.49 1.66
CA VAL A 194 19.90 -6.03 2.47
C VAL A 194 18.59 -5.66 1.78
N SER A 195 17.75 -6.66 1.49
CA SER A 195 16.42 -6.37 0.98
C SER A 195 15.48 -6.00 2.13
N PHE A 196 14.46 -5.20 1.81
CA PHE A 196 13.44 -4.83 2.78
C PHE A 196 12.78 -6.06 3.43
N ASP A 197 12.56 -7.12 2.64
CA ASP A 197 11.94 -8.38 3.09
C ASP A 197 12.83 -9.20 4.05
N ASP A 198 14.14 -8.91 4.14
CA ASP A 198 15.03 -9.63 5.06
C ASP A 198 15.01 -9.09 6.48
N LEU A 199 14.61 -7.83 6.65
CA LEU A 199 14.65 -7.15 7.94
C LEU A 199 13.89 -7.88 9.05
N PRO A 200 12.64 -8.36 8.84
CA PRO A 200 11.95 -9.17 9.85
C PRO A 200 12.68 -10.46 10.19
N GLY A 201 13.23 -11.16 9.18
CA GLY A 201 13.99 -12.39 9.41
C GLY A 201 15.26 -12.19 10.22
N ARG A 202 16.01 -11.09 9.99
CA ARG A 202 17.17 -10.73 10.80
C ARG A 202 16.78 -10.43 12.25
N LEU A 203 15.77 -9.58 12.48
CA LEU A 203 15.33 -9.26 13.84
C LEU A 203 14.76 -10.50 14.55
N ARG A 204 14.01 -11.37 13.84
CA ARG A 204 13.56 -12.65 14.37
C ARG A 204 14.74 -13.50 14.87
N ALA A 205 15.77 -13.66 14.06
CA ALA A 205 16.96 -14.44 14.44
C ALA A 205 17.60 -13.90 15.73
N LEU A 206 17.67 -12.58 15.88
CA LEU A 206 18.19 -11.93 17.08
C LEU A 206 17.33 -12.20 18.31
N VAL A 207 16.01 -12.10 18.21
CA VAL A 207 15.13 -12.27 19.38
C VAL A 207 14.82 -13.73 19.71
N THR A 208 15.16 -14.70 18.82
CA THR A 208 14.84 -16.14 19.03
C THR A 208 16.05 -17.04 19.25
N GLY A 209 17.14 -16.84 18.54
CA GLY A 209 18.26 -17.78 18.49
C GLY A 209 19.64 -17.21 18.78
N SER A 210 19.75 -15.92 18.98
CA SER A 210 21.04 -15.27 19.28
C SER A 210 21.44 -15.46 20.74
N PRO A 211 22.75 -15.55 21.07
CA PRO A 211 23.24 -15.50 22.45
C PRO A 211 22.82 -14.24 23.20
N VAL A 212 22.52 -13.14 22.51
CA VAL A 212 22.08 -11.88 23.09
C VAL A 212 20.56 -11.71 23.07
N ALA A 213 19.81 -12.73 22.70
CA ALA A 213 18.36 -12.66 22.51
C ALA A 213 17.59 -12.10 23.74
N ASP A 214 17.98 -12.52 24.93
CA ASP A 214 17.38 -12.03 26.19
C ASP A 214 17.61 -10.54 26.40
N GLN A 215 18.80 -10.07 26.11
CA GLN A 215 19.18 -8.64 26.22
C GLN A 215 18.38 -7.80 25.20
N VAL A 216 18.31 -8.26 23.95
CA VAL A 216 17.55 -7.58 22.88
C VAL A 216 16.08 -7.51 23.23
N ARG A 217 15.47 -8.61 23.68
CA ARG A 217 14.05 -8.62 24.10
C ARG A 217 13.81 -7.70 25.30
N ALA A 218 14.69 -7.70 26.29
CA ALA A 218 14.57 -6.82 27.46
C ALA A 218 14.65 -5.34 27.05
N GLU A 219 15.58 -4.98 26.15
CA GLU A 219 15.72 -3.61 25.67
C GLU A 219 14.49 -3.16 24.87
N LEU A 220 13.95 -4.00 23.98
CA LEU A 220 12.74 -3.71 23.23
C LEU A 220 11.53 -3.47 24.15
N ARG A 221 11.35 -4.29 25.20
CA ARG A 221 10.29 -4.11 26.20
C ARG A 221 10.48 -2.85 27.05
N ARG A 222 11.71 -2.54 27.41
CA ARG A 222 12.03 -1.30 28.14
C ARG A 222 11.69 -0.06 27.32
N ARG A 223 11.98 -0.11 26.02
CA ARG A 223 11.72 1.00 25.09
C ARG A 223 10.24 1.12 24.74
N PHE A 224 9.54 0.00 24.61
CA PHE A 224 8.14 -0.07 24.21
C PHE A 224 7.33 -0.91 25.19
N PRO A 225 6.99 -0.37 26.37
CA PRO A 225 6.15 -1.07 27.35
C PRO A 225 4.72 -1.28 26.88
N VAL A 226 4.24 -0.53 25.89
CA VAL A 226 2.92 -0.71 25.27
C VAL A 226 3.05 -0.82 23.75
N VAL A 227 2.48 -1.87 23.21
CA VAL A 227 2.49 -2.18 21.78
C VAL A 227 1.06 -2.35 21.24
N LEU A 228 0.72 -1.62 20.20
CA LEU A 228 -0.55 -1.73 19.48
C LEU A 228 -0.26 -2.12 18.03
N VAL A 229 -0.81 -3.23 17.57
CA VAL A 229 -0.61 -3.74 16.20
C VAL A 229 -1.94 -3.71 15.47
N ASP A 230 -2.00 -2.93 14.40
CA ASP A 230 -3.16 -2.83 13.50
C ASP A 230 -3.00 -3.74 12.29
N GLU A 231 -4.10 -4.20 11.70
CA GLU A 231 -4.15 -5.11 10.55
C GLU A 231 -3.36 -6.41 10.78
N PHE A 232 -3.46 -6.96 12.00
CA PHE A 232 -2.66 -8.12 12.41
C PHE A 232 -2.90 -9.37 11.55
N GLN A 233 -4.02 -9.49 10.84
CA GLN A 233 -4.31 -10.59 9.91
C GLN A 233 -3.35 -10.64 8.71
N ASP A 234 -2.60 -9.57 8.44
CA ASP A 234 -1.64 -9.48 7.34
C ASP A 234 -0.19 -9.75 7.80
N THR A 235 -0.03 -10.25 9.03
CA THR A 235 1.26 -10.56 9.65
C THR A 235 1.82 -11.89 9.12
N ASP A 236 3.12 -11.93 8.83
CA ASP A 236 3.83 -13.14 8.45
C ASP A 236 4.43 -13.88 9.66
N PRO A 237 4.91 -15.15 9.50
CA PRO A 237 5.46 -15.93 10.62
C PRO A 237 6.69 -15.31 11.30
N ASP A 238 7.55 -14.61 10.56
CA ASP A 238 8.72 -13.94 11.14
C ASP A 238 8.29 -12.76 12.03
N GLN A 239 7.36 -11.98 11.55
CA GLN A 239 6.78 -10.84 12.29
C GLN A 239 6.05 -11.32 13.56
N TRP A 240 5.24 -12.38 13.42
CA TRP A 240 4.58 -13.00 14.59
C TRP A 240 5.59 -13.51 15.61
N ALA A 241 6.64 -14.21 15.19
CA ALA A 241 7.68 -14.70 16.08
C ALA A 241 8.37 -13.56 16.85
N ILE A 242 8.65 -12.40 16.20
CA ILE A 242 9.19 -11.22 16.85
C ILE A 242 8.25 -10.73 17.95
N LEU A 243 6.97 -10.49 17.60
CA LEU A 243 5.98 -9.97 18.55
C LEU A 243 5.73 -10.93 19.70
N ARG A 244 5.58 -12.21 19.39
CA ARG A 244 5.33 -13.26 20.38
C ARG A 244 6.50 -13.35 21.36
N ARG A 245 7.73 -13.59 20.87
CA ARG A 245 8.90 -13.81 21.71
C ARG A 245 9.29 -12.59 22.52
N THR A 246 9.07 -11.40 21.96
CA THR A 246 9.46 -10.16 22.63
C THR A 246 8.43 -9.72 23.67
N PHE A 247 7.13 -9.76 23.31
CA PHE A 247 6.08 -9.12 24.10
C PHE A 247 5.06 -10.10 24.69
N VAL A 248 4.50 -11.02 23.89
CA VAL A 248 3.41 -11.91 24.34
C VAL A 248 3.91 -12.91 25.38
N ASP A 249 5.00 -13.63 25.11
CA ASP A 249 5.57 -14.63 26.03
C ASP A 249 6.09 -14.00 27.33
N ALA A 250 6.32 -12.69 27.36
CA ALA A 250 6.77 -11.94 28.54
C ALA A 250 5.64 -11.21 29.27
N ASP A 251 4.39 -11.44 28.89
CA ASP A 251 3.21 -10.78 29.46
C ASP A 251 3.25 -9.24 29.41
N ALA A 252 3.89 -8.69 28.37
CA ALA A 252 3.91 -7.26 28.14
C ALA A 252 2.55 -6.75 27.63
N MET A 253 2.30 -5.46 27.77
CA MET A 253 1.07 -4.85 27.31
C MET A 253 1.06 -4.76 25.77
N ILE A 254 0.49 -5.78 25.13
CA ILE A 254 0.32 -5.81 23.68
C ILE A 254 -1.15 -6.00 23.30
N THR A 255 -1.62 -5.23 22.34
CA THR A 255 -2.95 -5.35 21.74
C THR A 255 -2.82 -5.64 20.25
N LEU A 256 -3.35 -6.75 19.80
CA LEU A 256 -3.40 -7.17 18.40
C LEU A 256 -4.80 -6.88 17.87
N ILE A 257 -4.89 -6.05 16.83
CA ILE A 257 -6.15 -5.64 16.19
C ILE A 257 -6.14 -6.17 14.77
N GLY A 258 -7.14 -6.95 14.41
CA GLY A 258 -7.23 -7.54 13.08
C GLY A 258 -8.57 -8.24 12.84
N ASP A 259 -8.84 -8.50 11.59
CA ASP A 259 -10.00 -9.25 11.15
C ASP A 259 -9.57 -10.34 10.15
N PRO A 260 -9.60 -11.63 10.53
CA PRO A 260 -9.13 -12.72 9.66
C PRO A 260 -9.91 -12.81 8.34
N LYS A 261 -11.15 -12.29 8.29
CA LYS A 261 -11.96 -12.22 7.08
C LYS A 261 -11.42 -11.24 6.04
N GLN A 262 -10.54 -10.31 6.46
CA GLN A 262 -9.88 -9.31 5.62
C GLN A 262 -8.46 -9.72 5.20
N SER A 263 -8.01 -10.93 5.54
CA SER A 263 -6.70 -11.44 5.12
C SER A 263 -6.69 -11.73 3.62
N ILE A 264 -6.18 -10.77 2.83
CA ILE A 264 -6.10 -10.84 1.36
C ILE A 264 -4.66 -10.78 0.83
N TYR A 265 -3.66 -10.70 1.70
CA TYR A 265 -2.25 -10.55 1.33
C TYR A 265 -1.43 -11.84 1.45
N GLY A 266 -2.07 -13.02 1.34
CA GLY A 266 -1.36 -14.31 1.32
C GLY A 266 -0.25 -14.40 0.25
N PHE A 267 -0.42 -13.71 -0.90
CA PHE A 267 0.60 -13.58 -1.94
C PHE A 267 1.82 -12.71 -1.51
N ARG A 268 1.75 -12.02 -0.36
CA ARG A 268 2.82 -11.22 0.25
C ARG A 268 3.32 -11.86 1.55
N SER A 269 3.22 -13.17 1.66
CA SER A 269 3.64 -13.96 2.84
C SER A 269 2.79 -13.74 4.10
N ALA A 270 1.67 -13.00 4.04
CA ALA A 270 0.72 -12.98 5.15
C ALA A 270 0.23 -14.40 5.43
N ASP A 271 0.25 -14.77 6.71
CA ASP A 271 -0.05 -16.13 7.15
C ASP A 271 -1.20 -16.15 8.15
N LEU A 272 -2.33 -16.68 7.71
CA LEU A 272 -3.51 -16.82 8.55
C LEU A 272 -3.26 -17.76 9.74
N GLY A 273 -2.33 -18.70 9.63
CA GLY A 273 -1.89 -19.57 10.72
C GLY A 273 -1.31 -18.78 11.88
N SER A 274 -0.51 -17.74 11.60
CA SER A 274 0.04 -16.82 12.61
C SER A 274 -1.06 -16.07 13.36
N TYR A 275 -2.12 -15.63 12.65
CA TYR A 275 -3.29 -15.01 13.27
C TYR A 275 -4.03 -15.99 14.19
N LEU A 276 -4.32 -17.20 13.72
CA LEU A 276 -5.02 -18.23 14.50
C LEU A 276 -4.19 -18.69 15.72
N GLU A 277 -2.88 -18.81 15.58
CA GLU A 277 -1.99 -19.09 16.70
C GLU A 277 -2.06 -17.96 17.74
N ALA A 278 -1.97 -16.71 17.32
CA ALA A 278 -2.08 -15.56 18.22
C ALA A 278 -3.39 -15.57 18.99
N THR A 279 -4.51 -15.88 18.34
CA THR A 279 -5.81 -15.98 19.02
C THR A 279 -5.86 -17.05 20.10
N ARG A 280 -5.02 -18.09 20.04
CA ARG A 280 -4.96 -19.16 21.03
C ARG A 280 -4.10 -18.81 22.26
N VAL A 281 -3.10 -17.94 22.07
CA VAL A 281 -2.16 -17.59 23.14
C VAL A 281 -2.48 -16.27 23.87
N VAL A 282 -3.24 -15.35 23.25
CA VAL A 282 -3.66 -14.12 23.91
C VAL A 282 -4.68 -14.38 25.01
N ARG A 283 -4.55 -13.66 26.14
CA ARG A 283 -5.40 -13.86 27.32
C ARG A 283 -6.82 -13.34 27.18
N HIS A 284 -6.95 -12.17 26.54
CA HIS A 284 -8.23 -11.47 26.43
C HIS A 284 -8.57 -11.28 24.95
N ARG A 285 -9.83 -11.53 24.62
CA ARG A 285 -10.37 -11.30 23.29
C ARG A 285 -11.59 -10.41 23.40
N ALA A 286 -11.71 -9.49 22.45
CA ALA A 286 -12.87 -8.65 22.29
C ALA A 286 -13.23 -8.54 20.81
N THR A 287 -14.49 -8.41 20.50
CA THR A 287 -15.00 -8.25 19.14
C THR A 287 -15.73 -6.93 19.04
N LEU A 288 -15.51 -6.21 17.92
CA LEU A 288 -16.25 -5.01 17.61
C LEU A 288 -17.58 -5.41 16.95
N GLU A 289 -18.68 -5.29 17.68
CA GLU A 289 -20.01 -5.70 17.21
C GLU A 289 -20.75 -4.62 16.44
N THR A 290 -20.23 -3.39 16.43
CA THR A 290 -20.89 -2.24 15.82
C THR A 290 -20.12 -1.73 14.62
N ASN A 291 -20.79 -1.65 13.47
CA ASN A 291 -20.25 -1.07 12.24
C ASN A 291 -20.63 0.42 12.15
N HIS A 292 -19.63 1.30 12.28
CA HIS A 292 -19.80 2.75 12.20
C HIS A 292 -19.59 3.32 10.79
N ARG A 293 -19.23 2.48 9.81
CA ARG A 293 -18.88 2.90 8.45
C ARG A 293 -20.07 2.85 7.51
N SER A 294 -20.78 1.73 7.51
CA SER A 294 -21.75 1.39 6.47
C SER A 294 -23.17 1.71 6.87
N GLU A 295 -23.99 2.02 5.89
CA GLU A 295 -25.43 2.17 6.08
C GLU A 295 -26.10 0.86 6.52
N PRO A 296 -27.23 0.93 7.23
CA PRO A 296 -27.95 -0.25 7.71
C PRO A 296 -28.29 -1.26 6.61
N GLY A 297 -28.68 -0.77 5.43
CA GLY A 297 -29.00 -1.62 4.27
C GLY A 297 -27.81 -2.41 3.74
N VAL A 298 -26.62 -1.81 3.75
CA VAL A 298 -25.37 -2.49 3.35
C VAL A 298 -25.00 -3.55 4.39
N VAL A 299 -25.08 -3.21 5.68
CA VAL A 299 -24.79 -4.16 6.78
C VAL A 299 -25.73 -5.36 6.71
N ALA A 300 -27.02 -5.12 6.52
CA ALA A 300 -28.03 -6.19 6.39
C ALA A 300 -27.75 -7.06 5.15
N GLY A 301 -27.42 -6.46 4.00
CA GLY A 301 -27.11 -7.18 2.76
C GLY A 301 -25.89 -8.11 2.92
N VAL A 302 -24.81 -7.61 3.54
CA VAL A 302 -23.62 -8.41 3.82
C VAL A 302 -23.92 -9.51 4.84
N THR A 303 -24.67 -9.22 5.91
CA THR A 303 -25.07 -10.20 6.91
C THR A 303 -25.94 -11.31 6.30
N ASN A 304 -26.89 -10.97 5.44
CA ASN A 304 -27.74 -11.96 4.76
C ASN A 304 -26.96 -12.85 3.79
N LEU A 305 -25.88 -12.32 3.18
CA LEU A 305 -25.07 -13.07 2.23
C LEU A 305 -24.06 -14.01 2.92
N PHE A 306 -23.47 -13.57 4.02
CA PHE A 306 -22.33 -14.24 4.65
C PHE A 306 -22.59 -14.66 6.10
N GLY A 307 -23.73 -14.29 6.70
CA GLY A 307 -24.02 -14.56 8.10
C GLY A 307 -23.86 -16.03 8.46
N ASP A 308 -23.17 -16.28 9.56
CA ASP A 308 -22.86 -17.61 10.11
C ASP A 308 -21.98 -18.54 9.25
N LEU A 309 -21.47 -18.07 8.10
CA LEU A 309 -20.53 -18.84 7.31
C LEU A 309 -19.14 -18.88 7.98
N CYS A 310 -18.44 -20.00 7.85
CA CYS A 310 -17.03 -20.12 8.14
C CYS A 310 -16.24 -19.94 6.83
N LEU A 311 -15.24 -19.05 6.83
CA LEU A 311 -14.45 -18.71 5.65
C LEU A 311 -13.11 -19.44 5.65
N GLY A 312 -13.09 -20.66 5.07
CA GLY A 312 -11.88 -21.45 4.90
C GLY A 312 -11.41 -22.21 6.15
N ASP A 313 -11.64 -21.68 7.34
CA ASP A 313 -11.32 -22.30 8.63
C ASP A 313 -12.51 -22.19 9.59
N PRO A 314 -12.80 -23.22 10.41
CA PRO A 314 -13.90 -23.19 11.39
C PRO A 314 -13.80 -22.05 12.41
N ASP A 315 -12.58 -21.61 12.73
CA ASP A 315 -12.32 -20.53 13.67
C ASP A 315 -12.59 -19.14 13.05
N ILE A 316 -12.81 -19.04 11.72
CA ILE A 316 -13.09 -17.80 11.00
C ILE A 316 -14.57 -17.70 10.65
N ARG A 317 -15.37 -17.40 11.65
CA ARG A 317 -16.82 -17.24 11.49
C ARG A 317 -17.19 -15.78 11.19
N VAL A 318 -18.11 -15.59 10.26
CA VAL A 318 -18.71 -14.28 10.01
C VAL A 318 -19.78 -14.01 11.07
N THR A 319 -19.43 -13.19 12.05
CA THR A 319 -20.38 -12.77 13.09
C THR A 319 -21.17 -11.57 12.60
N PRO A 320 -22.52 -11.57 12.70
CA PRO A 320 -23.33 -10.41 12.39
C PRO A 320 -22.93 -9.19 13.24
N VAL A 321 -22.91 -8.03 12.63
CA VAL A 321 -22.65 -6.75 13.30
C VAL A 321 -23.85 -5.84 13.21
N ARG A 322 -23.99 -4.91 14.17
CA ARG A 322 -25.06 -3.91 14.20
C ARG A 322 -24.60 -2.63 13.51
N PRO A 323 -25.42 -1.99 12.68
CA PRO A 323 -25.08 -0.67 12.15
C PRO A 323 -25.18 0.36 13.29
N ALA A 324 -24.20 1.26 13.37
CA ALA A 324 -24.27 2.43 14.27
C ALA A 324 -25.06 3.57 13.64
N ARG A 325 -25.03 3.66 12.31
CA ARG A 325 -25.70 4.73 11.57
C ARG A 325 -27.22 4.57 11.65
N SER A 326 -27.90 5.69 11.88
CA SER A 326 -29.35 5.76 11.80
C SER A 326 -29.82 5.71 10.34
N PRO A 327 -31.03 5.14 10.06
CA PRO A 327 -31.64 5.27 8.75
C PRO A 327 -31.89 6.74 8.30
N ASP A 328 -31.92 7.68 9.26
CA ASP A 328 -32.12 9.12 9.01
C ASP A 328 -30.84 9.89 8.73
N GLU A 329 -29.69 9.25 8.89
CA GLU A 329 -28.40 9.81 8.46
C GLU A 329 -28.28 9.81 6.93
N GLU A 330 -27.16 10.35 6.40
CA GLU A 330 -26.92 10.43 4.96
C GLU A 330 -27.08 9.06 4.27
N VAL A 331 -28.07 8.92 3.40
CA VAL A 331 -28.44 7.70 2.68
C VAL A 331 -28.33 7.93 1.18
N LEU A 332 -27.78 6.97 0.45
CA LEU A 332 -27.76 7.01 -1.01
C LEU A 332 -29.12 6.56 -1.59
N VAL A 333 -29.75 7.43 -2.36
CA VAL A 333 -31.06 7.16 -3.00
C VAL A 333 -30.89 7.26 -4.52
N LEU A 334 -31.41 6.26 -5.23
CA LEU A 334 -31.54 6.22 -6.68
C LEU A 334 -32.96 5.80 -7.04
N ASP A 335 -33.72 6.67 -7.76
CA ASP A 335 -35.10 6.41 -8.21
C ASP A 335 -36.02 5.91 -7.08
N ALA A 336 -35.95 6.55 -5.91
CA ALA A 336 -36.68 6.18 -4.70
C ALA A 336 -36.49 4.74 -4.19
N ALA A 337 -35.52 3.99 -4.73
CA ALA A 337 -35.18 2.64 -4.31
C ALA A 337 -33.80 2.61 -3.58
N PRO A 338 -33.60 1.67 -2.63
CA PRO A 338 -32.28 1.48 -2.02
C PRO A 338 -31.22 1.23 -3.07
N ALA A 339 -30.10 1.96 -2.97
CA ALA A 339 -29.01 1.87 -3.94
C ALA A 339 -28.11 0.62 -3.77
N ALA A 340 -28.16 -0.03 -2.59
CA ALA A 340 -27.40 -1.25 -2.34
C ALA A 340 -28.00 -2.45 -3.07
N ARG A 341 -27.31 -2.96 -4.09
CA ARG A 341 -27.77 -4.09 -4.91
C ARG A 341 -26.63 -5.05 -5.17
N ILE A 342 -26.95 -6.35 -5.15
CA ILE A 342 -26.08 -7.41 -5.67
C ILE A 342 -26.57 -7.76 -7.07
N TRP A 343 -25.71 -7.59 -8.06
CA TRP A 343 -26.02 -7.89 -9.44
C TRP A 343 -25.44 -9.26 -9.80
N LEU A 344 -26.32 -10.19 -10.14
CA LEU A 344 -25.94 -11.49 -10.65
C LEU A 344 -26.12 -11.49 -12.17
N ARG A 345 -25.04 -11.72 -12.90
CA ARG A 345 -25.07 -11.90 -14.34
C ARG A 345 -24.87 -13.36 -14.67
N GLY A 346 -25.92 -14.01 -15.18
CA GLY A 346 -25.85 -15.37 -15.69
C GLY A 346 -25.32 -15.40 -17.13
N HIS A 347 -24.43 -16.34 -17.42
CA HIS A 347 -24.08 -16.74 -18.78
C HIS A 347 -24.84 -18.01 -19.12
N GLY A 348 -25.77 -17.92 -20.08
CA GLY A 348 -26.44 -19.09 -20.62
C GLY A 348 -25.52 -19.86 -21.59
N PRO A 349 -25.76 -21.17 -21.83
CA PRO A 349 -25.10 -21.93 -22.87
C PRO A 349 -25.38 -21.28 -24.24
N GLY A 350 -24.34 -20.88 -24.97
CA GLY A 350 -24.43 -20.21 -26.26
C GLY A 350 -24.26 -18.70 -26.25
N ALA A 351 -23.97 -18.06 -25.09
CA ALA A 351 -23.64 -16.66 -25.06
C ALA A 351 -22.29 -16.42 -25.78
N THR A 352 -22.34 -15.66 -26.87
CA THR A 352 -21.17 -15.29 -27.69
C THR A 352 -20.40 -14.09 -27.16
N ASP A 353 -20.95 -13.38 -26.17
CA ASP A 353 -20.33 -12.17 -25.61
C ASP A 353 -19.23 -12.52 -24.59
N ASN A 354 -18.09 -11.83 -24.72
CA ASN A 354 -17.04 -11.87 -23.71
C ASN A 354 -17.60 -11.35 -22.37
N PRO A 355 -17.61 -12.19 -21.30
CA PRO A 355 -18.18 -11.82 -19.99
C PRO A 355 -17.61 -10.53 -19.43
N GLU A 356 -16.31 -10.31 -19.61
CA GLU A 356 -15.62 -9.11 -19.08
C GLU A 356 -16.11 -7.83 -19.77
N ARG A 357 -16.30 -7.91 -21.09
CA ARG A 357 -16.79 -6.76 -21.87
C ARG A 357 -18.23 -6.42 -21.51
N ALA A 358 -19.02 -7.42 -21.23
CA ALA A 358 -20.41 -7.24 -20.81
C ALA A 358 -20.49 -6.60 -19.42
N VAL A 359 -19.68 -7.07 -18.45
CA VAL A 359 -19.58 -6.46 -17.10
C VAL A 359 -19.10 -5.00 -17.21
N THR A 360 -18.10 -4.72 -18.05
CA THR A 360 -17.62 -3.35 -18.25
C THR A 360 -18.72 -2.41 -18.74
N LYS A 361 -19.53 -2.84 -19.72
CA LYS A 361 -20.68 -2.07 -20.21
C LYS A 361 -21.70 -1.81 -19.10
N ASP A 362 -22.03 -2.82 -18.30
CA ASP A 362 -22.95 -2.68 -17.18
C ASP A 362 -22.43 -1.69 -16.13
N VAL A 363 -21.15 -1.75 -15.78
CA VAL A 363 -20.52 -0.81 -14.84
C VAL A 363 -20.60 0.62 -15.38
N VAL A 364 -20.25 0.85 -16.66
CA VAL A 364 -20.34 2.18 -17.29
C VAL A 364 -21.77 2.71 -17.26
N ALA A 365 -22.76 1.87 -17.61
CA ALA A 365 -24.17 2.25 -17.58
C ALA A 365 -24.64 2.59 -16.16
N HIS A 366 -24.20 1.81 -15.16
CA HIS A 366 -24.55 2.04 -13.76
C HIS A 366 -23.94 3.32 -13.21
N VAL A 367 -22.67 3.59 -13.47
CA VAL A 367 -21.99 4.85 -13.08
C VAL A 367 -22.72 6.05 -13.71
N ARG A 368 -23.10 5.95 -14.99
CA ARG A 368 -23.86 7.01 -15.66
C ARG A 368 -25.21 7.25 -14.98
N ALA A 369 -25.92 6.19 -14.62
CA ALA A 369 -27.22 6.31 -13.93
C ALA A 369 -27.05 6.95 -12.53
N LEU A 370 -26.02 6.56 -11.77
CA LEU A 370 -25.74 7.16 -10.47
C LEU A 370 -25.45 8.66 -10.58
N LEU A 371 -24.61 9.06 -11.53
CA LEU A 371 -24.26 10.48 -11.73
C LEU A 371 -25.45 11.31 -12.26
N ALA A 372 -26.38 10.70 -12.99
CA ALA A 372 -27.54 11.39 -13.54
C ALA A 372 -28.68 11.57 -12.52
N GLY A 373 -28.90 10.60 -11.62
CA GLY A 373 -30.13 10.58 -10.80
C GLY A 373 -29.92 10.30 -9.32
N ALA A 374 -28.76 9.76 -8.91
CA ALA A 374 -28.56 9.42 -7.51
C ALA A 374 -28.26 10.65 -6.65
N ARG A 375 -28.74 10.63 -5.42
CA ARG A 375 -28.58 11.69 -4.42
C ARG A 375 -28.22 11.10 -3.07
N PHE A 376 -27.40 11.81 -2.32
CA PHE A 376 -27.29 11.60 -0.89
C PHE A 376 -28.35 12.46 -0.20
N ARG A 377 -29.17 11.82 0.64
CA ARG A 377 -30.18 12.45 1.46
C ARG A 377 -29.78 12.38 2.92
N SER A 378 -29.80 13.50 3.62
CA SER A 378 -29.57 13.59 5.06
C SER A 378 -30.63 14.49 5.71
N GLY A 379 -30.67 14.58 7.04
CA GLY A 379 -31.50 15.52 7.76
C GLY A 379 -31.24 17.00 7.42
N GLU A 380 -30.09 17.31 6.86
CA GLU A 380 -29.66 18.66 6.42
C GLU A 380 -30.06 18.97 4.96
N GLY A 381 -30.50 17.98 4.19
CA GLY A 381 -30.89 18.15 2.80
C GLY A 381 -30.41 17.05 1.85
N GLU A 382 -30.50 17.34 0.56
CA GLU A 382 -30.08 16.44 -0.49
C GLU A 382 -28.91 17.03 -1.31
N ARG A 383 -27.92 16.21 -1.65
CA ARG A 383 -26.86 16.56 -2.60
C ARG A 383 -26.74 15.52 -3.72
N PRO A 384 -26.43 15.92 -4.96
CA PRO A 384 -26.19 14.96 -6.03
C PRO A 384 -24.92 14.14 -5.78
N VAL A 385 -24.93 12.91 -6.32
CA VAL A 385 -23.73 12.07 -6.37
C VAL A 385 -22.77 12.64 -7.40
N GLY A 386 -21.51 12.84 -7.00
CA GLY A 386 -20.42 13.24 -7.89
C GLY A 386 -19.43 12.12 -8.15
N PRO A 387 -18.51 12.28 -9.14
CA PRO A 387 -17.52 11.27 -9.47
C PRO A 387 -16.62 10.86 -8.28
N ARG A 388 -16.34 11.80 -7.38
CA ARG A 388 -15.54 11.57 -6.15
C ARG A 388 -16.23 10.67 -5.12
N ASP A 389 -17.54 10.48 -5.25
CA ASP A 389 -18.33 9.65 -4.33
C ASP A 389 -18.38 8.19 -4.80
N ILE A 390 -17.84 7.87 -5.99
CA ILE A 390 -17.89 6.55 -6.60
C ILE A 390 -16.49 5.93 -6.62
N ALA A 391 -16.35 4.75 -6.02
CA ALA A 391 -15.16 3.94 -6.11
C ALA A 391 -15.49 2.58 -6.73
N ILE A 392 -14.67 2.13 -7.68
CA ILE A 392 -14.83 0.84 -8.35
C ILE A 392 -13.63 -0.02 -8.01
N LEU A 393 -13.87 -1.15 -7.35
CA LEU A 393 -12.84 -2.11 -6.99
C LEU A 393 -12.71 -3.17 -8.08
N THR A 394 -11.48 -3.43 -8.53
CA THR A 394 -11.17 -4.45 -9.53
C THR A 394 -10.14 -5.43 -9.00
N ARG A 395 -10.22 -6.68 -9.46
CA ARG A 395 -9.32 -7.73 -8.99
C ARG A 395 -7.87 -7.55 -9.47
N THR A 396 -7.66 -6.92 -10.61
CA THR A 396 -6.33 -6.72 -11.19
C THR A 396 -6.16 -5.30 -11.72
N ARG A 397 -4.91 -4.81 -11.73
CA ARG A 397 -4.54 -3.50 -12.30
C ARG A 397 -4.97 -3.37 -13.76
N GLY A 398 -4.72 -4.40 -14.57
CA GLY A 398 -5.07 -4.39 -15.99
C GLY A 398 -6.56 -4.16 -16.24
N ARG A 399 -7.44 -4.83 -15.47
CA ARG A 399 -8.88 -4.60 -15.53
C ARG A 399 -9.27 -3.20 -15.08
N GLY A 400 -8.62 -2.67 -14.03
CA GLY A 400 -8.86 -1.32 -13.55
C GLY A 400 -8.52 -0.28 -14.60
N LEU A 401 -7.37 -0.37 -15.23
CA LEU A 401 -6.94 0.55 -16.30
C LEU A 401 -7.83 0.46 -17.54
N ALA A 402 -8.22 -0.74 -17.94
CA ALA A 402 -9.18 -0.93 -19.04
C ALA A 402 -10.53 -0.27 -18.73
N LEU A 403 -11.03 -0.41 -17.51
CA LEU A 403 -12.28 0.21 -17.08
C LEU A 403 -12.18 1.74 -17.04
N VAL A 404 -11.06 2.30 -16.59
CA VAL A 404 -10.81 3.76 -16.66
C VAL A 404 -10.88 4.25 -18.10
N SER A 405 -10.26 3.53 -19.04
CA SER A 405 -10.32 3.87 -20.48
C SER A 405 -11.76 3.87 -21.02
N GLU A 406 -12.54 2.86 -20.69
CA GLU A 406 -13.94 2.74 -21.14
C GLU A 406 -14.85 3.82 -20.51
N LEU A 407 -14.65 4.14 -19.22
CA LEU A 407 -15.38 5.22 -18.56
C LEU A 407 -15.08 6.57 -19.22
N ARG A 408 -13.80 6.86 -19.51
CA ARG A 408 -13.38 8.08 -20.19
C ARG A 408 -13.92 8.16 -21.62
N ALA A 409 -13.89 7.06 -22.36
CA ALA A 409 -14.48 6.97 -23.69
C ALA A 409 -16.00 7.23 -23.67
N ALA A 410 -16.67 6.91 -22.57
CA ALA A 410 -18.07 7.21 -22.34
C ALA A 410 -18.33 8.65 -21.83
N GLY A 411 -17.32 9.51 -21.73
CA GLY A 411 -17.40 10.88 -21.22
C GLY A 411 -17.49 10.99 -19.71
N LEU A 412 -17.18 9.93 -18.96
CA LEU A 412 -17.22 9.91 -17.51
C LEU A 412 -15.82 10.12 -16.93
N PRO A 413 -15.62 11.08 -15.99
CA PRO A 413 -14.32 11.29 -15.37
C PRO A 413 -13.95 10.09 -14.49
N ALA A 414 -12.79 9.49 -14.75
CA ALA A 414 -12.29 8.35 -13.99
C ALA A 414 -10.77 8.39 -13.88
N THR A 415 -10.24 7.98 -12.72
CA THR A 415 -8.80 7.87 -12.47
C THR A 415 -8.48 6.52 -11.84
N TRP A 416 -7.30 6.01 -12.13
CA TRP A 416 -6.77 4.86 -11.41
C TRP A 416 -6.15 5.32 -10.08
N HIS A 417 -6.57 4.68 -8.98
CA HIS A 417 -5.94 4.87 -7.68
C HIS A 417 -5.34 3.54 -7.23
N GLY A 418 -4.02 3.46 -7.18
CA GLY A 418 -3.33 2.24 -6.79
C GLY A 418 -1.82 2.43 -6.78
N PRO A 419 -1.05 1.46 -6.27
CA PRO A 419 0.39 1.53 -6.29
C PRO A 419 0.89 1.67 -7.73
N GLY A 420 1.68 2.68 -7.97
CA GLY A 420 2.34 2.98 -9.23
C GLY A 420 3.23 4.19 -9.04
N SER A 421 4.37 4.19 -9.69
CA SER A 421 5.22 5.37 -9.79
C SER A 421 4.70 6.27 -10.90
N ALA A 422 4.79 7.58 -10.73
CA ALA A 422 4.65 8.51 -11.86
C ALA A 422 5.63 8.13 -12.98
N LEU A 423 6.75 7.47 -12.61
CA LEU A 423 7.75 6.94 -13.53
C LEU A 423 7.29 5.72 -14.35
N ASP A 424 6.16 5.10 -14.00
CA ASP A 424 5.54 4.00 -14.79
C ASP A 424 4.63 4.52 -15.91
N SER A 425 4.47 5.84 -16.01
CA SER A 425 3.60 6.42 -17.04
C SER A 425 4.26 6.35 -18.42
N PRO A 426 3.48 6.21 -19.51
CA PRO A 426 4.00 6.29 -20.87
C PRO A 426 4.79 7.58 -21.14
N ALA A 427 4.42 8.68 -20.49
CA ALA A 427 5.11 9.96 -20.58
C ALA A 427 6.60 9.88 -20.18
N VAL A 428 6.94 9.01 -19.22
CA VAL A 428 8.34 8.81 -18.81
C VAL A 428 9.18 8.20 -19.94
N ALA A 429 8.62 7.30 -20.73
CA ALA A 429 9.32 6.76 -21.90
C ALA A 429 9.66 7.87 -22.91
N ASP A 430 8.73 8.80 -23.13
CA ASP A 430 8.94 9.96 -23.98
C ASP A 430 9.98 10.92 -23.40
N TRP A 431 9.92 11.21 -22.11
CA TRP A 431 10.93 12.02 -21.42
C TRP A 431 12.32 11.37 -21.50
N LEU A 432 12.44 10.08 -21.26
CA LEU A 432 13.71 9.35 -21.36
C LEU A 432 14.25 9.37 -22.78
N ALA A 433 13.39 9.24 -23.80
CA ALA A 433 13.80 9.32 -25.21
C ALA A 433 14.36 10.70 -25.55
N VAL A 434 13.70 11.78 -25.11
CA VAL A 434 14.17 13.16 -25.32
C VAL A 434 15.48 13.41 -24.58
N LEU A 435 15.57 13.04 -23.30
CA LEU A 435 16.80 13.21 -22.50
C LEU A 435 17.98 12.42 -23.08
N ALA A 436 17.74 11.20 -23.56
CA ALA A 436 18.77 10.39 -24.22
C ALA A 436 19.24 11.00 -25.55
N ALA A 437 18.32 11.62 -26.32
CA ALA A 437 18.66 12.32 -27.54
C ALA A 437 19.43 13.62 -27.28
N VAL A 438 19.07 14.37 -26.23
CA VAL A 438 19.78 15.58 -25.79
C VAL A 438 21.19 15.26 -25.31
N ALA A 439 21.35 14.18 -24.53
CA ALA A 439 22.65 13.76 -24.01
C ALA A 439 23.59 13.23 -25.10
N GLN A 440 23.07 12.51 -26.08
CA GLN A 440 23.84 11.97 -27.22
C GLN A 440 22.97 11.99 -28.49
N PRO A 441 23.05 13.05 -29.31
CA PRO A 441 22.16 13.27 -30.47
C PRO A 441 22.56 12.37 -31.66
N THR A 442 22.35 11.05 -31.53
CA THR A 442 22.49 10.10 -32.64
C THR A 442 21.19 10.04 -33.44
N ARG A 443 21.27 9.73 -34.72
CA ARG A 443 20.08 9.62 -35.62
C ARG A 443 18.99 8.70 -35.02
N ALA A 444 19.38 7.56 -34.46
CA ALA A 444 18.44 6.62 -33.86
C ALA A 444 17.71 7.22 -32.63
N ARG A 445 18.42 7.92 -31.75
CA ARG A 445 17.82 8.56 -30.56
C ARG A 445 16.95 9.75 -30.92
N ILE A 446 17.38 10.56 -31.90
CA ILE A 446 16.56 11.66 -32.43
C ILE A 446 15.23 11.12 -33.00
N LEU A 447 15.28 10.06 -33.81
CA LEU A 447 14.07 9.43 -34.33
C LEU A 447 13.19 8.86 -33.22
N GLN A 448 13.78 8.20 -32.23
CA GLN A 448 13.04 7.67 -31.08
C GLN A 448 12.34 8.79 -30.30
N ALA A 449 13.01 9.89 -30.01
CA ALA A 449 12.42 11.05 -29.34
C ALA A 449 11.32 11.71 -30.19
N ALA A 450 11.51 11.77 -31.51
CA ALA A 450 10.56 12.35 -32.44
C ALA A 450 9.28 11.55 -32.66
N LEU A 451 9.32 10.24 -32.37
CA LEU A 451 8.12 9.37 -32.37
C LEU A 451 7.25 9.55 -31.12
N GLY A 452 7.81 10.14 -30.05
CA GLY A 452 7.09 10.46 -28.82
C GLY A 452 6.28 11.76 -28.92
N GLU A 453 5.34 11.92 -28.00
CA GLU A 453 4.43 13.07 -27.96
C GLU A 453 5.12 14.37 -27.50
N LEU A 454 6.26 14.29 -26.81
CA LEU A 454 6.95 15.46 -26.23
C LEU A 454 7.55 16.41 -27.25
N LEU A 455 7.98 15.95 -28.42
CA LEU A 455 8.49 16.83 -29.46
C LEU A 455 7.38 17.41 -30.34
N GLY A 456 6.19 16.81 -30.35
CA GLY A 456 5.00 17.29 -31.06
C GLY A 456 5.18 17.38 -32.56
N LEU A 457 6.09 16.60 -33.15
CA LEU A 457 6.42 16.69 -34.58
C LEU A 457 5.47 15.78 -35.40
N PRO A 458 5.00 16.27 -36.58
CA PRO A 458 4.18 15.46 -37.46
C PRO A 458 4.99 14.31 -38.07
N ALA A 459 4.35 13.12 -38.21
CA ALA A 459 5.01 11.93 -38.76
C ALA A 459 5.61 12.14 -40.18
N THR A 460 5.07 13.07 -40.95
CA THR A 460 5.59 13.48 -42.28
C THR A 460 7.00 14.03 -42.23
N ASP A 461 7.36 14.72 -41.15
CA ASP A 461 8.68 15.34 -40.99
C ASP A 461 9.77 14.32 -40.63
N LEU A 462 9.37 13.11 -40.17
CA LEU A 462 10.27 12.02 -39.87
C LEU A 462 10.74 11.24 -41.10
N LEU A 463 9.97 11.27 -42.15
CA LEU A 463 10.22 10.52 -43.41
C LEU A 463 11.11 11.32 -44.42
N ALA A 464 11.35 12.58 -44.16
CA ALA A 464 12.23 13.37 -45.01
C ALA A 464 13.69 12.94 -44.80
N GLY A 465 14.23 12.16 -45.72
CA GLY A 465 15.57 11.55 -45.67
C GLY A 465 16.75 12.54 -45.78
N ARG A 466 16.68 13.70 -45.15
CA ARG A 466 17.73 14.71 -45.10
C ARG A 466 18.53 14.62 -43.79
N ASP A 467 19.81 14.96 -43.86
CA ASP A 467 20.71 14.95 -42.69
C ASP A 467 20.28 15.96 -41.60
N GLU A 468 19.62 17.05 -41.97
CA GLU A 468 19.00 18.01 -41.06
C GLU A 468 17.48 17.95 -41.14
N THR A 469 16.89 17.22 -40.19
CA THR A 469 15.44 17.15 -40.03
C THR A 469 14.97 18.16 -38.95
N PRO A 470 13.69 18.60 -38.95
CA PRO A 470 13.13 19.42 -37.89
C PRO A 470 13.35 18.78 -36.49
N ALA A 471 13.32 17.47 -36.41
CA ALA A 471 13.61 16.72 -35.19
C ALA A 471 15.08 16.91 -34.73
N SER A 472 16.03 16.85 -35.66
CA SER A 472 17.45 17.07 -35.37
C SER A 472 17.69 18.49 -34.86
N GLN A 473 17.12 19.48 -35.55
CA GLN A 473 17.24 20.91 -35.15
C GLN A 473 16.66 21.12 -33.74
N ARG A 474 15.47 20.58 -33.47
CA ARG A 474 14.82 20.72 -32.16
C ARG A 474 15.61 20.06 -31.03
N VAL A 475 16.16 18.87 -31.24
CA VAL A 475 17.02 18.21 -30.26
C VAL A 475 18.29 19.01 -29.98
N HIS A 476 18.92 19.59 -31.01
CA HIS A 476 20.11 20.42 -30.80
C HIS A 476 19.79 21.76 -30.10
N GLU A 477 18.61 22.35 -30.31
CA GLU A 477 18.14 23.51 -29.55
C GLU A 477 17.97 23.13 -28.05
N LEU A 478 17.30 22.03 -27.77
CA LEU A 478 17.11 21.54 -26.41
C LEU A 478 18.45 21.23 -25.72
N ALA A 479 19.41 20.66 -26.45
CA ALA A 479 20.75 20.41 -25.93
C ALA A 479 21.50 21.72 -25.57
N ARG A 480 21.33 22.76 -26.36
CA ARG A 480 21.89 24.10 -26.04
C ARG A 480 21.21 24.73 -24.83
N CYS A 481 19.88 24.61 -24.71
CA CYS A 481 19.13 25.08 -23.55
C CYS A 481 19.56 24.34 -22.26
N PHE A 482 19.74 23.04 -22.36
CA PHE A 482 20.26 22.22 -21.25
C PHE A 482 21.70 22.65 -20.84
N ALA A 483 22.58 22.86 -21.79
CA ALA A 483 23.95 23.30 -21.53
C ALA A 483 24.02 24.69 -20.89
N ALA A 484 23.07 25.60 -21.25
CA ALA A 484 23.03 26.97 -20.76
C ALA A 484 22.41 27.10 -19.36
N GLY A 485 21.36 26.32 -19.04
CA GLY A 485 20.57 26.54 -17.84
C GLY A 485 20.07 25.24 -17.15
N GLY A 486 20.62 24.07 -17.52
CA GLY A 486 20.30 22.79 -16.92
C GLY A 486 18.89 22.29 -17.21
N VAL A 487 18.41 21.40 -16.34
CA VAL A 487 17.10 20.72 -16.50
C VAL A 487 15.94 21.72 -16.51
N ALA A 488 16.00 22.76 -15.70
CA ALA A 488 14.91 23.75 -15.63
C ALA A 488 14.70 24.49 -16.94
N SER A 489 15.80 24.91 -17.62
CA SER A 489 15.75 25.54 -18.93
C SER A 489 15.27 24.59 -20.02
N LEU A 490 15.70 23.32 -19.98
CA LEU A 490 15.24 22.30 -20.91
C LEU A 490 13.71 22.08 -20.79
N VAL A 491 13.24 21.91 -19.57
CA VAL A 491 11.80 21.69 -19.30
C VAL A 491 10.99 22.92 -19.70
N GLY A 492 11.44 24.13 -19.36
CA GLY A 492 10.78 25.37 -19.75
C GLY A 492 10.64 25.52 -21.25
N GLU A 493 11.71 25.20 -22.01
CA GLU A 493 11.71 25.28 -23.47
C GLU A 493 10.81 24.22 -24.13
N LEU A 494 10.81 22.98 -23.57
CA LEU A 494 9.90 21.92 -24.02
C LEU A 494 8.43 22.31 -23.82
N LEU A 495 8.08 22.76 -22.62
CA LEU A 495 6.69 23.08 -22.27
C LEU A 495 6.19 24.35 -23.01
N ALA A 496 7.04 25.33 -23.25
CA ALA A 496 6.67 26.54 -23.99
C ALA A 496 6.20 26.24 -25.43
N GLY A 497 6.81 25.24 -26.08
CA GLY A 497 6.43 24.80 -27.42
C GLY A 497 5.23 23.85 -27.48
N LEU A 498 4.88 23.21 -26.35
CA LEU A 498 3.90 22.14 -26.31
C LEU A 498 2.47 22.57 -25.94
N GLY A 499 2.25 23.81 -25.50
CA GLY A 499 0.94 24.25 -25.00
C GLY A 499 -0.25 23.89 -25.92
N PRO A 500 -0.22 24.21 -27.22
CA PRO A 500 -1.29 23.87 -28.16
C PRO A 500 -1.40 22.37 -28.44
N HIS A 501 -0.29 21.63 -28.35
CA HIS A 501 -0.26 20.16 -28.56
C HIS A 501 -0.82 19.42 -27.35
N LEU A 502 -0.40 19.78 -26.13
CA LEU A 502 -0.91 19.23 -24.88
C LEU A 502 -2.42 19.46 -24.72
N ALA A 503 -2.91 20.62 -25.18
CA ALA A 503 -4.35 20.90 -25.17
C ALA A 503 -5.14 19.95 -26.08
N ARG A 504 -4.55 19.45 -27.17
CA ARG A 504 -5.17 18.47 -28.08
C ARG A 504 -5.16 17.05 -27.54
N LEU A 505 -4.17 16.71 -26.71
CA LEU A 505 -4.05 15.39 -26.08
C LEU A 505 -5.01 15.17 -24.91
N GLY A 506 -5.74 16.21 -24.47
CA GLY A 506 -6.67 16.12 -23.35
C GLY A 506 -5.98 15.64 -22.07
N ASP A 507 -6.52 14.58 -21.44
CA ASP A 507 -5.94 14.01 -20.22
C ASP A 507 -4.53 13.42 -20.42
N GLY A 508 -4.19 12.96 -21.62
CA GLY A 508 -2.84 12.52 -21.98
C GLY A 508 -1.80 13.62 -21.81
N GLY A 509 -2.16 14.87 -22.14
CA GLY A 509 -1.29 16.02 -22.00
C GLY A 509 -0.93 16.36 -20.54
N ARG A 510 -1.80 16.07 -19.59
CA ARG A 510 -1.52 16.29 -18.15
C ARG A 510 -0.43 15.40 -17.58
N HIS A 511 -0.19 14.24 -18.19
CA HIS A 511 0.87 13.32 -17.78
C HIS A 511 2.23 13.69 -18.36
N LEU A 512 2.25 14.50 -19.41
CA LEU A 512 3.48 14.99 -20.05
C LEU A 512 4.01 16.28 -19.41
N ALA A 513 3.12 17.11 -18.89
CA ALA A 513 3.43 18.34 -18.17
C ALA A 513 3.64 18.10 -16.68
#